data_9fa1e21c98e2288cccb29dd29ebcfef1
#
_entry.id   9fa1e21c98e2288cccb29dd29ebcfef1
#
_cell.length_a   1.000
_cell.length_b   1.000
_cell.length_c   1.000
_cell.angle_alpha   90.00
_cell.angle_beta   90.00
_cell.angle_gamma   90.00
#
_symmetry.space_group_name_H-M   'P 1'
#
loop_
_entity.id
_entity.type
_entity.pdbx_description
1 polymer ?
#
loop_
_entity_poly.entity_id
_entity_poly.type
_entity_poly.pdbx_seq_one_letter_code
_entity_poly.pdbx_strand_id
1 'polypeptide(L)'
;IVGTGVGFLFAVLVLTIGAISFPLLLDRDVGAAVALFTSIRVVIANPVSMGLWGLIVAVLLAAGSVPFFLGLTVVMPVLGHATWHLYRKAVVPDSAPRPDYQRPENQQPERPRRYAADFPASLFPTRR
;
A
#
# COMPACT_ATOMS: atom_id res chain seq x y z
N ILE A 1 -7.27 3.29 -34.71
CA ILE A 1 -7.87 2.04 -34.20
C ILE A 1 -6.79 1.09 -33.69
N VAL A 2 -5.74 0.75 -34.47
CA VAL A 2 -4.67 -0.16 -34.06
C VAL A 2 -3.93 0.38 -32.82
N GLY A 3 -3.53 1.64 -32.81
CA GLY A 3 -2.85 2.27 -31.66
C GLY A 3 -3.67 2.26 -30.38
N THR A 4 -4.98 2.50 -30.49
CA THR A 4 -5.88 2.43 -29.33
C THR A 4 -5.99 1.02 -28.78
N GLY A 5 -6.05 0.00 -29.66
CA GLY A 5 -6.07 -1.42 -29.27
C GLY A 5 -4.78 -1.84 -28.54
N VAL A 6 -3.63 -1.46 -29.08
CA VAL A 6 -2.32 -1.73 -28.46
C VAL A 6 -2.22 -1.03 -27.10
N GLY A 7 -2.63 0.25 -27.01
CA GLY A 7 -2.66 1.00 -25.76
C GLY A 7 -3.57 0.37 -24.71
N PHE A 8 -4.73 -0.13 -25.12
CA PHE A 8 -5.64 -0.84 -24.23
C PHE A 8 -5.04 -2.14 -23.68
N LEU A 9 -4.43 -2.96 -24.54
CA LEU A 9 -3.74 -4.19 -24.10
C LEU A 9 -2.62 -3.86 -23.10
N PHE A 10 -1.85 -2.83 -23.38
CA PHE A 10 -0.78 -2.39 -22.48
C PHE A 10 -1.34 -1.91 -21.14
N ALA A 11 -2.43 -1.15 -21.15
CA ALA A 11 -3.10 -0.70 -19.92
C ALA A 11 -3.61 -1.87 -19.06
N VAL A 12 -4.21 -2.88 -19.69
CA VAL A 12 -4.67 -4.11 -19.00
C VAL A 12 -3.47 -4.85 -18.39
N LEU A 13 -2.36 -4.94 -19.10
CA LEU A 13 -1.15 -5.60 -18.61
C LEU A 13 -0.59 -4.85 -17.40
N VAL A 14 -0.45 -3.54 -17.47
CA VAL A 14 0.05 -2.71 -16.38
C VAL A 14 -0.88 -2.78 -15.17
N LEU A 15 -2.21 -2.74 -15.38
CA LEU A 15 -3.19 -2.90 -14.32
C LEU A 15 -3.05 -4.28 -13.64
N THR A 16 -2.93 -5.35 -14.43
CA THR A 16 -2.80 -6.72 -13.94
C THR A 16 -1.55 -6.88 -13.06
N ILE A 17 -0.45 -6.31 -13.49
CA ILE A 17 0.82 -6.36 -12.76
C ILE A 17 0.76 -5.46 -11.52
N GLY A 18 0.27 -4.24 -11.66
CA GLY A 18 0.39 -3.18 -10.65
C GLY A 18 -0.66 -3.21 -9.54
N ALA A 19 -1.89 -3.66 -9.83
CA ALA A 19 -3.04 -3.49 -8.93
C ALA A 19 -2.82 -4.08 -7.52
N ILE A 20 -2.16 -5.22 -7.41
CA ILE A 20 -1.90 -5.91 -6.15
C ILE A 20 -0.42 -5.89 -5.78
N SER A 21 0.49 -5.89 -6.76
CA SER A 21 1.93 -5.96 -6.48
C SER A 21 2.42 -4.77 -5.68
N PHE A 22 2.03 -3.54 -6.04
CA PHE A 22 2.48 -2.34 -5.33
C PHE A 22 2.01 -2.30 -3.89
N PRO A 23 0.70 -2.45 -3.58
CA PRO A 23 0.25 -2.51 -2.20
C PRO A 23 0.88 -3.65 -1.41
N LEU A 24 1.06 -4.82 -2.04
CA LEU A 24 1.64 -5.99 -1.39
C LEU A 24 3.11 -5.77 -1.01
N LEU A 25 3.90 -5.15 -1.88
CA LEU A 25 5.30 -4.80 -1.60
C LEU A 25 5.44 -3.76 -0.47
N LEU A 26 4.43 -2.89 -0.31
CA LEU A 26 4.42 -1.88 0.75
C LEU A 26 3.96 -2.46 2.10
N ASP A 27 3.08 -3.47 2.06
CA ASP A 27 2.46 -4.04 3.26
C ASP A 27 3.27 -5.21 3.83
N ARG A 28 4.00 -5.93 2.98
CA ARG A 28 4.72 -7.15 3.35
C ARG A 28 6.13 -7.19 2.78
N ASP A 29 7.03 -7.77 3.55
CA ASP A 29 8.41 -8.03 3.16
C ASP A 29 8.47 -9.27 2.24
N VAL A 30 7.87 -9.16 1.06
CA VAL A 30 7.86 -10.22 0.05
C VAL A 30 8.70 -9.80 -1.16
N GLY A 31 9.33 -10.77 -1.82
CA GLY A 31 10.08 -10.49 -3.03
C GLY A 31 9.17 -10.02 -4.17
N ALA A 32 9.71 -9.17 -5.05
CA ALA A 32 8.97 -8.62 -6.20
C ALA A 32 8.35 -9.70 -7.08
N ALA A 33 9.02 -10.83 -7.26
CA ALA A 33 8.50 -11.97 -8.01
C ALA A 33 7.23 -12.54 -7.38
N VAL A 34 7.21 -12.72 -6.05
CA VAL A 34 6.04 -13.21 -5.31
C VAL A 34 4.88 -12.22 -5.42
N ALA A 35 5.14 -10.92 -5.30
CA ALA A 35 4.14 -9.89 -5.46
C ALA A 35 3.52 -9.90 -6.87
N LEU A 36 4.34 -10.06 -7.90
CA LEU A 36 3.90 -10.14 -9.29
C LEU A 36 3.00 -11.36 -9.53
N PHE A 37 3.45 -12.56 -9.13
CA PHE A 37 2.67 -13.78 -9.27
C PHE A 37 1.34 -13.70 -8.50
N THR A 38 1.35 -13.11 -7.32
CA THR A 38 0.14 -12.90 -6.52
C THR A 38 -0.84 -11.98 -7.23
N SER A 39 -0.35 -10.87 -7.83
CA SER A 39 -1.20 -9.95 -8.60
C SER A 39 -1.87 -10.64 -9.78
N ILE A 40 -1.10 -11.37 -10.59
CA ILE A 40 -1.61 -12.13 -11.73
C ILE A 40 -2.66 -13.16 -11.27
N ARG A 41 -2.36 -13.90 -10.21
CA ARG A 41 -3.27 -14.93 -9.67
C ARG A 41 -4.59 -14.35 -9.18
N VAL A 42 -4.55 -13.22 -8.48
CA VAL A 42 -5.76 -12.53 -8.01
C VAL A 42 -6.62 -12.04 -9.15
N VAL A 43 -6.00 -11.46 -10.19
CA VAL A 43 -6.72 -11.00 -11.39
C VAL A 43 -7.39 -12.16 -12.13
N ILE A 44 -6.67 -13.28 -12.32
CA ILE A 44 -7.23 -14.46 -12.99
C ILE A 44 -8.34 -15.12 -12.15
N ALA A 45 -8.20 -15.13 -10.82
CA ALA A 45 -9.21 -15.71 -9.94
C ALA A 45 -10.50 -14.88 -9.88
N ASN A 46 -10.43 -13.57 -10.15
CA ASN A 46 -11.56 -12.65 -10.04
C ASN A 46 -11.66 -11.71 -11.26
N PRO A 47 -11.81 -12.24 -12.48
CA PRO A 47 -11.71 -11.42 -13.70
C PRO A 47 -12.81 -10.36 -13.80
N VAL A 48 -14.03 -10.67 -13.35
CA VAL A 48 -15.14 -9.72 -13.38
C VAL A 48 -14.91 -8.55 -12.42
N SER A 49 -14.53 -8.83 -11.19
CA SER A 49 -14.25 -7.77 -10.19
C SER A 49 -13.07 -6.90 -10.60
N MET A 50 -12.01 -7.51 -11.14
CA MET A 50 -10.84 -6.79 -11.61
C MET A 50 -11.09 -6.02 -12.89
N GLY A 51 -11.91 -6.56 -13.81
CA GLY A 51 -12.36 -5.85 -15.00
C GLY A 51 -13.23 -4.64 -14.66
N LEU A 52 -14.17 -4.78 -13.73
CA LEU A 52 -14.98 -3.66 -13.25
C LEU A 52 -14.11 -2.60 -12.56
N TRP A 53 -13.16 -3.01 -11.75
CA TRP A 53 -12.22 -2.10 -11.12
C TRP A 53 -11.39 -1.32 -12.15
N GLY A 54 -10.86 -2.02 -13.16
CA GLY A 54 -10.11 -1.38 -14.25
C GLY A 54 -10.97 -0.39 -15.05
N LEU A 55 -12.24 -0.70 -15.25
CA LEU A 55 -13.20 0.21 -15.90
C LEU A 55 -13.43 1.47 -15.06
N ILE A 56 -13.62 1.34 -13.75
CA ILE A 56 -13.78 2.47 -12.84
C ILE A 56 -12.53 3.37 -12.88
N VAL A 57 -11.34 2.78 -12.83
CA VAL A 57 -10.07 3.52 -12.93
C VAL A 57 -9.99 4.27 -14.26
N ALA A 58 -10.32 3.62 -15.38
CA ALA A 58 -10.27 4.23 -16.71
C ALA A 58 -11.23 5.42 -16.83
N VAL A 59 -12.47 5.27 -16.35
CA VAL A 59 -13.48 6.33 -16.38
C VAL A 59 -13.05 7.51 -15.51
N LEU A 60 -12.55 7.27 -14.30
CA LEU A 60 -12.10 8.33 -13.40
C LEU A 60 -10.88 9.08 -13.96
N LEU A 61 -9.94 8.36 -14.57
CA LEU A 61 -8.77 8.99 -15.20
C LEU A 61 -9.18 9.81 -16.43
N ALA A 62 -10.10 9.30 -17.25
CA ALA A 62 -10.63 10.02 -18.39
C ALA A 62 -11.36 11.30 -17.93
N ALA A 63 -12.27 11.18 -16.96
CA ALA A 63 -13.00 12.32 -16.40
C ALA A 63 -12.07 13.36 -15.76
N GLY A 64 -11.03 12.88 -15.03
CA GLY A 64 -10.03 13.76 -14.42
C GLY A 64 -9.13 14.48 -15.42
N SER A 65 -8.99 13.94 -16.64
CA SER A 65 -8.17 14.53 -17.69
C SER A 65 -8.89 15.65 -18.45
N VAL A 66 -10.24 15.64 -18.49
CA VAL A 66 -11.04 16.62 -19.24
C VAL A 66 -10.80 18.06 -18.78
N PRO A 67 -10.81 18.41 -17.48
CA PRO A 67 -10.53 19.77 -17.02
C PRO A 67 -9.02 20.05 -16.93
N PHE A 68 -8.30 20.02 -18.05
CA PHE A 68 -6.85 20.32 -18.10
C PHE A 68 -6.02 19.56 -17.06
N PHE A 69 -6.33 18.28 -16.82
CA PHE A 69 -5.67 17.43 -15.82
C PHE A 69 -5.82 17.89 -14.35
N LEU A 70 -6.51 18.99 -14.06
CA LEU A 70 -6.78 19.43 -12.68
C LEU A 70 -7.56 18.38 -11.88
N GLY A 71 -8.46 17.67 -12.55
CA GLY A 71 -9.21 16.57 -11.91
C GLY A 71 -8.34 15.43 -11.42
N LEU A 72 -7.17 15.20 -12.03
CA LEU A 72 -6.24 14.16 -11.60
C LEU A 72 -5.69 14.43 -10.19
N THR A 73 -5.59 15.67 -9.77
CA THR A 73 -5.15 16.04 -8.41
C THR A 73 -6.08 15.45 -7.34
N VAL A 74 -7.37 15.33 -7.65
CA VAL A 74 -8.36 14.72 -6.76
C VAL A 74 -8.47 13.21 -7.01
N VAL A 75 -8.47 12.80 -8.28
CA VAL A 75 -8.64 11.39 -8.67
C VAL A 75 -7.50 10.52 -8.17
N MET A 76 -6.26 10.98 -8.21
CA MET A 76 -5.09 10.20 -7.79
C MET A 76 -5.14 9.76 -6.32
N PRO A 77 -5.37 10.65 -5.32
CA PRO A 77 -5.48 10.21 -3.93
C PRO A 77 -6.70 9.32 -3.69
N VAL A 78 -7.82 9.57 -4.37
CA VAL A 78 -9.02 8.72 -4.27
C VAL A 78 -8.73 7.31 -4.78
N LEU A 79 -8.11 7.18 -5.95
CA LEU A 79 -7.71 5.88 -6.51
C LEU A 79 -6.69 5.17 -5.63
N GLY A 80 -5.75 5.88 -5.03
CA GLY A 80 -4.77 5.31 -4.10
C GLY A 80 -5.46 4.65 -2.89
N HIS A 81 -6.38 5.37 -2.26
CA HIS A 81 -7.18 4.84 -1.15
C HIS A 81 -8.05 3.65 -1.55
N ALA A 82 -8.73 3.76 -2.69
CA ALA A 82 -9.61 2.72 -3.18
C ALA A 82 -8.82 1.45 -3.57
N THR A 83 -7.64 1.59 -4.17
CA THR A 83 -6.74 0.48 -4.49
C THR A 83 -6.26 -0.23 -3.21
N TRP A 84 -5.97 0.50 -2.15
CA TRP A 84 -5.63 -0.07 -0.85
C TRP A 84 -6.75 -0.92 -0.27
N HIS A 85 -8.00 -0.45 -0.34
CA HIS A 85 -9.16 -1.22 0.10
C HIS A 85 -9.39 -2.46 -0.76
N LEU A 86 -9.19 -2.35 -2.08
CA LEU A 86 -9.25 -3.49 -2.99
C LEU A 86 -8.21 -4.54 -2.62
N TYR A 87 -6.97 -4.14 -2.43
CA TYR A 87 -5.88 -5.01 -2.00
C TYR A 87 -6.22 -5.77 -0.72
N ARG A 88 -6.71 -5.08 0.31
CA ARG A 88 -7.07 -5.72 1.59
C ARG A 88 -8.21 -6.72 1.47
N LYS A 89 -9.08 -6.59 0.48
CA LYS A 89 -10.13 -7.58 0.19
C LYS A 89 -9.62 -8.75 -0.65
N ALA A 90 -8.67 -8.51 -1.52
CA ALA A 90 -8.15 -9.50 -2.45
C ALA A 90 -7.09 -10.41 -1.81
N VAL A 91 -6.33 -9.89 -0.86
CA VAL A 91 -5.28 -10.62 -0.14
C VAL A 91 -5.81 -11.03 1.23
N VAL A 92 -5.81 -12.34 1.50
CA VAL A 92 -6.22 -12.88 2.81
C VAL A 92 -5.35 -12.24 3.89
N PRO A 93 -5.97 -11.69 4.96
CA PRO A 93 -5.21 -11.21 6.11
C PRO A 93 -4.28 -12.31 6.60
N ASP A 94 -3.02 -11.98 6.81
CA ASP A 94 -2.07 -12.90 7.38
C ASP A 94 -2.52 -13.21 8.82
N SER A 95 -3.18 -14.36 9.00
CA SER A 95 -3.56 -14.86 10.31
C SER A 95 -2.38 -15.50 11.05
N ALA A 96 -1.23 -15.67 10.38
CA ALA A 96 0.00 -16.00 11.06
C ALA A 96 0.28 -14.87 12.08
N PRO A 97 0.58 -15.20 13.36
CA PRO A 97 1.12 -14.23 14.27
C PRO A 97 2.26 -13.55 13.51
N ARG A 98 2.18 -12.24 13.29
CA ARG A 98 3.32 -11.51 12.74
C ARG A 98 4.49 -12.01 13.57
N PRO A 99 5.60 -12.50 12.95
CA PRO A 99 6.80 -12.76 13.71
C PRO A 99 6.97 -11.49 14.50
N ASP A 100 6.82 -11.60 15.79
CA ASP A 100 6.89 -10.46 16.70
C ASP A 100 8.13 -9.75 16.22
N TYR A 101 7.91 -8.60 15.57
CA TYR A 101 9.03 -7.79 15.13
C TYR A 101 9.64 -7.41 16.45
N GLN A 102 10.51 -8.29 16.93
CA GLN A 102 11.30 -8.02 18.12
C GLN A 102 12.08 -6.79 17.75
N ARG A 103 11.43 -5.64 17.98
CA ARG A 103 12.19 -4.39 17.98
C ARG A 103 13.48 -4.73 18.69
N PRO A 104 14.63 -4.34 18.17
CA PRO A 104 15.88 -4.51 18.88
C PRO A 104 15.80 -4.06 20.34
N GLU A 105 14.80 -3.26 20.66
CA GLU A 105 14.36 -2.84 22.00
C GLU A 105 13.94 -4.01 22.92
N ASN A 106 13.35 -5.10 22.40
CA ASN A 106 13.06 -6.29 23.20
C ASN A 106 14.27 -7.19 23.42
N GLN A 107 15.35 -6.97 22.67
CA GLN A 107 16.65 -7.60 22.91
C GLN A 107 17.58 -6.74 23.77
N GLN A 108 17.23 -5.49 24.01
CA GLN A 108 17.92 -4.71 25.01
C GLN A 108 17.44 -5.24 26.37
N PRO A 109 18.37 -5.71 27.25
CA PRO A 109 18.03 -5.94 28.65
C PRO A 109 17.31 -4.67 29.10
N GLU A 110 16.12 -4.83 29.70
CA GLU A 110 15.27 -3.72 30.11
C GLU A 110 16.13 -2.61 30.71
N ARG A 111 16.48 -1.63 29.90
CA ARG A 111 17.08 -0.42 30.46
C ARG A 111 15.97 0.16 31.29
N PRO A 112 16.15 0.26 32.61
CA PRO A 112 15.13 0.88 33.45
C PRO A 112 14.80 2.20 32.79
N ARG A 113 13.52 2.41 32.48
CA ARG A 113 13.05 3.67 31.90
C ARG A 113 13.47 4.76 32.89
N ARG A 114 14.54 5.47 32.54
CA ARG A 114 15.01 6.61 33.34
C ARG A 114 14.00 7.72 33.15
N TYR A 115 13.00 7.75 34.01
CA TYR A 115 12.12 8.90 34.13
C TYR A 115 12.90 10.06 34.75
N ALA A 116 12.42 11.29 34.55
CA ALA A 116 13.00 12.46 35.17
C ALA A 116 13.09 12.32 36.71
N ALA A 117 12.25 11.49 37.31
CA ALA A 117 12.27 11.16 38.74
C ALA A 117 13.49 10.34 39.18
N ASP A 118 14.15 9.63 38.24
CA ASP A 118 15.35 8.82 38.53
C ASP A 118 16.64 9.65 38.54
N PHE A 119 16.56 10.92 38.20
CA PHE A 119 17.70 11.82 38.26
C PHE A 119 17.90 12.34 39.71
N PRO A 120 19.12 12.29 40.22
CA PRO A 120 19.36 12.81 41.56
C PRO A 120 19.02 14.31 41.62
N ALA A 121 18.32 14.72 42.67
CA ALA A 121 17.87 16.09 42.86
C ALA A 121 19.00 17.14 42.79
N SER A 122 20.23 16.70 42.98
CA SER A 122 21.42 17.53 42.84
C SER A 122 21.65 18.11 41.44
N LEU A 123 21.04 17.54 40.40
CA LEU A 123 21.14 18.06 39.04
C LEU A 123 20.20 19.25 38.78
N PHE A 124 19.25 19.49 39.69
CA PHE A 124 18.31 20.60 39.58
C PHE A 124 18.73 21.70 40.60
N PRO A 125 19.33 22.79 40.15
CA PRO A 125 19.68 23.89 41.07
C PRO A 125 18.35 24.46 41.64
N THR A 126 18.17 24.30 42.93
CA THR A 126 17.10 25.00 43.66
C THR A 126 17.38 26.48 43.62
N ARG A 127 16.63 27.25 42.85
CA ARG A 127 16.62 28.72 42.99
C ARG A 127 16.11 29.06 44.42
N ARG A 128 16.95 29.61 45.22
CA ARG A 128 16.56 30.39 46.37
C ARG A 128 16.21 31.80 45.96
#